data_1e35223f348307b4ee7e69ab82419025
#
_entry.id   1e35223f348307b4ee7e69ab82419025
#
_cell.length_a   1.000
_cell.length_b   1.000
_cell.length_c   1.000
_cell.angle_alpha   90.00
_cell.angle_beta   90.00
_cell.angle_gamma   90.00
#
_symmetry.space_group_name_H-M   'P 1'
#
loop_
_entity.id
_entity.type
_entity.pdbx_description
1 polymer ?
#
loop_
_entity_poly.entity_id
_entity_poly.type
_entity_poly.pdbx_seq_one_letter_code
_entity_poly.pdbx_strand_id
1 'polypeptide(L)'
;MGNVTIETEIKCPKCKKMINRDRAAKNKYVCYECGYYFRVKTHNRIRMVADRKSFQPWFEEIEESNPLKYEGYEEKLSEAREKSGVKEAVTVGECEIYGEKAVIGICESKFMMGSMGHVVGEKVTQAIEKATELRLPVFLFCCSGGARMQEGIVSLMQMAKTSAAIKRHGEAGLLYATILTDPTTGGVTASFAMLGDVIMAEPGALIGFAGPRVIKQTLGQRLPDGFQTAEFLQEHGFVDGIVRRENLKKTLYFLITTHRCSEGNYADFKKNFDFHFEPTEIVKERSFLTLPRTAWEKVKTVRRVDRPAATDYIPYIFDYVVEAHGDRYYGDDKALVGAVAFLDGQPVTVLADVKGKDFAECARRNYGMPMPEGYRKALRLMKQAEKFNRPIISFVNTPGAFCGVEAEERGQGEAIARNLLEMSALKVPVLCILIGEGGSGGALATAVGNEVWMMENATYSILSPEGFASILWKDADRAREASEVMNITSEDLKRLGVIERIVPEYGGADNSTVEAIGGYLKEHIKEFLQKYTGMTGEQIAEERYERFRKY
;
A
#
# COMPACT_ATOMS: atom_id res chain seq x y z
N MET A 1 -4.27 -35.22 -41.80
CA MET A 1 -3.32 -34.47 -40.91
C MET A 1 -3.29 -33.04 -41.41
N GLY A 2 -4.09 -32.16 -40.83
CA GLY A 2 -4.11 -30.75 -41.18
C GLY A 2 -2.89 -30.07 -40.60
N ASN A 3 -2.08 -29.43 -41.44
CA ASN A 3 -0.97 -28.58 -41.04
C ASN A 3 -1.54 -27.42 -40.22
N VAL A 4 -1.41 -27.47 -38.89
CA VAL A 4 -1.63 -26.33 -38.03
C VAL A 4 -0.45 -25.37 -38.24
N THR A 5 -0.61 -24.41 -39.13
CA THR A 5 0.30 -23.28 -39.25
C THR A 5 0.27 -22.52 -37.95
N ILE A 6 1.29 -22.72 -37.12
CA ILE A 6 1.48 -21.91 -35.90
C ILE A 6 1.74 -20.48 -36.37
N GLU A 7 0.73 -19.61 -36.27
CA GLU A 7 0.93 -18.19 -36.52
C GLU A 7 2.04 -17.69 -35.57
N THR A 8 3.19 -17.38 -36.13
CA THR A 8 4.38 -16.91 -35.39
C THR A 8 4.26 -15.45 -34.97
N GLU A 9 3.23 -14.75 -35.46
CA GLU A 9 3.02 -13.32 -35.21
C GLU A 9 1.62 -13.02 -34.68
N ILE A 10 1.50 -11.95 -33.91
CA ILE A 10 0.24 -11.39 -33.42
C ILE A 10 0.20 -9.88 -33.68
N LYS A 11 -0.95 -9.34 -34.05
CA LYS A 11 -1.14 -7.91 -34.24
C LYS A 11 -1.36 -7.24 -32.87
N CYS A 12 -0.51 -6.26 -32.52
CA CYS A 12 -0.68 -5.49 -31.31
C CYS A 12 -1.95 -4.61 -31.36
N PRO A 13 -2.87 -4.71 -30.40
CA PRO A 13 -4.09 -3.90 -30.40
C PRO A 13 -3.82 -2.39 -30.29
N LYS A 14 -2.73 -1.98 -29.63
CA LYS A 14 -2.37 -0.57 -29.40
C LYS A 14 -1.61 0.04 -30.59
N CYS A 15 -0.45 -0.47 -30.92
CA CYS A 15 0.40 0.11 -31.98
C CYS A 15 0.14 -0.45 -33.38
N LYS A 16 -0.73 -1.47 -33.52
CA LYS A 16 -1.13 -2.15 -34.79
C LYS A 16 0.00 -2.90 -35.49
N LYS A 17 1.24 -2.88 -35.00
CA LYS A 17 2.37 -3.62 -35.55
C LYS A 17 2.21 -5.13 -35.37
N MET A 18 2.75 -5.91 -36.29
CA MET A 18 2.88 -7.36 -36.17
C MET A 18 4.03 -7.66 -35.18
N ILE A 19 3.77 -8.49 -34.20
CA ILE A 19 4.66 -8.81 -33.07
C ILE A 19 4.95 -10.30 -33.09
N ASN A 20 6.22 -10.68 -33.08
CA ASN A 20 6.61 -12.07 -32.94
C ASN A 20 6.19 -12.64 -31.57
N ARG A 21 5.46 -13.75 -31.56
CA ARG A 21 4.88 -14.38 -30.36
C ARG A 21 5.94 -14.84 -29.36
N ASP A 22 7.02 -15.46 -29.84
CA ASP A 22 8.07 -15.98 -28.96
C ASP A 22 8.84 -14.85 -28.29
N ARG A 23 9.12 -13.78 -29.06
CA ARG A 23 9.76 -12.58 -28.50
C ARG A 23 8.84 -11.88 -27.49
N ALA A 24 7.54 -11.80 -27.76
CA ALA A 24 6.56 -11.28 -26.80
C ALA A 24 6.48 -12.14 -25.54
N ALA A 25 6.49 -13.49 -25.69
CA ALA A 25 6.49 -14.41 -24.55
C ALA A 25 7.75 -14.26 -23.68
N LYS A 26 8.94 -14.14 -24.30
CA LYS A 26 10.20 -13.83 -23.58
C LYS A 26 10.11 -12.49 -22.87
N ASN A 27 9.43 -11.50 -23.45
CA ASN A 27 9.14 -10.20 -22.83
C ASN A 27 7.89 -10.23 -21.93
N LYS A 28 7.59 -11.37 -21.31
CA LYS A 28 6.45 -11.53 -20.38
C LYS A 28 5.09 -11.13 -20.98
N TYR A 29 4.89 -11.33 -22.27
CA TYR A 29 3.69 -10.93 -23.03
C TYR A 29 3.43 -9.42 -23.00
N VAL A 30 4.47 -8.61 -22.99
CA VAL A 30 4.43 -7.17 -23.19
C VAL A 30 4.95 -6.85 -24.58
N CYS A 31 4.24 -5.99 -25.31
CA CYS A 31 4.66 -5.55 -26.63
C CYS A 31 5.99 -4.80 -26.53
N TYR A 32 7.01 -5.31 -27.19
CA TYR A 32 8.34 -4.71 -27.20
C TYR A 32 8.45 -3.43 -28.04
N GLU A 33 7.39 -3.08 -28.78
CA GLU A 33 7.32 -1.86 -29.57
C GLU A 33 6.65 -0.68 -28.83
N CYS A 34 5.60 -0.95 -28.04
CA CYS A 34 4.78 0.11 -27.43
C CYS A 34 4.42 -0.11 -25.97
N GLY A 35 4.92 -1.18 -25.35
CA GLY A 35 4.65 -1.48 -23.95
C GLY A 35 3.24 -2.00 -23.65
N TYR A 36 2.42 -2.34 -24.67
CA TYR A 36 1.08 -2.86 -24.44
C TYR A 36 1.13 -4.24 -23.77
N TYR A 37 0.29 -4.45 -22.75
CA TYR A 37 0.17 -5.69 -21.97
C TYR A 37 -0.86 -6.61 -22.62
N PHE A 38 -0.40 -7.68 -23.33
CA PHE A 38 -1.31 -8.67 -23.89
C PHE A 38 -1.97 -9.49 -22.77
N ARG A 39 -3.22 -9.95 -23.01
CA ARG A 39 -3.87 -10.92 -22.12
C ARG A 39 -3.09 -12.22 -22.08
N VAL A 40 -2.91 -12.76 -20.89
CA VAL A 40 -2.06 -13.92 -20.62
C VAL A 40 -2.94 -15.12 -20.28
N LYS A 41 -2.70 -16.26 -20.94
CA LYS A 41 -3.39 -17.52 -20.59
C LYS A 41 -2.98 -18.01 -19.21
N THR A 42 -3.89 -18.69 -18.54
CA THR A 42 -3.73 -19.23 -17.18
C THR A 42 -2.40 -19.96 -16.97
N HIS A 43 -2.05 -20.94 -17.82
CA HIS A 43 -0.80 -21.70 -17.67
C HIS A 43 0.48 -20.84 -17.79
N ASN A 44 0.43 -19.77 -18.58
CA ASN A 44 1.54 -18.84 -18.70
C ASN A 44 1.65 -17.93 -17.46
N ARG A 45 0.51 -17.54 -16.89
CA ARG A 45 0.49 -16.76 -15.63
C ARG A 45 1.06 -17.60 -14.48
N ILE A 46 0.67 -18.86 -14.37
CA ILE A 46 1.23 -19.79 -13.39
C ILE A 46 2.76 -19.85 -13.52
N ARG A 47 3.28 -20.03 -14.75
CA ARG A 47 4.74 -20.06 -15.01
C ARG A 47 5.47 -18.77 -14.69
N MET A 48 4.78 -17.62 -14.67
CA MET A 48 5.40 -16.34 -14.31
C MET A 48 5.60 -16.18 -12.82
N VAL A 49 4.73 -16.77 -12.01
CA VAL A 49 4.68 -16.49 -10.56
C VAL A 49 5.03 -17.69 -9.71
N ALA A 50 4.61 -18.89 -10.05
CA ALA A 50 4.90 -20.11 -9.31
C ALA A 50 6.33 -20.63 -9.59
N ASP A 51 6.89 -21.35 -8.65
CA ASP A 51 8.11 -22.13 -8.82
C ASP A 51 7.86 -23.29 -9.78
N ARG A 52 8.93 -23.74 -10.44
CA ARG A 52 8.81 -24.78 -11.46
C ARG A 52 8.22 -26.08 -10.86
N LYS A 53 7.09 -26.53 -11.41
CA LYS A 53 6.37 -27.74 -11.00
C LYS A 53 5.75 -27.70 -9.57
N SER A 54 5.68 -26.55 -8.93
CA SER A 54 5.07 -26.43 -7.59
C SER A 54 3.54 -26.30 -7.63
N PHE A 55 2.96 -25.83 -8.74
CA PHE A 55 1.52 -25.61 -8.81
C PHE A 55 0.74 -26.91 -8.79
N GLN A 56 -0.18 -27.04 -7.85
CA GLN A 56 -1.13 -28.14 -7.68
C GLN A 56 -2.55 -27.58 -7.79
N PRO A 57 -3.29 -27.92 -8.85
CA PRO A 57 -4.65 -27.43 -9.03
C PRO A 57 -5.59 -28.03 -7.97
N TRP A 58 -6.56 -27.21 -7.54
CA TRP A 58 -7.62 -27.61 -6.64
C TRP A 58 -8.99 -27.53 -7.29
N PHE A 59 -9.93 -28.38 -6.84
CA PHE A 59 -11.34 -28.32 -7.21
C PHE A 59 -11.59 -28.45 -8.72
N GLU A 60 -10.80 -29.27 -9.39
CA GLU A 60 -10.99 -29.56 -10.82
C GLU A 60 -12.21 -30.44 -11.11
N GLU A 61 -12.70 -31.13 -10.07
CA GLU A 61 -13.87 -32.00 -10.08
C GLU A 61 -15.20 -31.26 -9.99
N ILE A 62 -15.20 -29.95 -9.64
CA ILE A 62 -16.45 -29.17 -9.60
C ILE A 62 -17.03 -29.10 -11.00
N GLU A 63 -18.17 -29.74 -11.15
CA GLU A 63 -18.88 -29.85 -12.42
C GLU A 63 -19.52 -28.53 -12.84
N GLU A 64 -19.75 -28.42 -14.14
CA GLU A 64 -20.45 -27.27 -14.73
C GLU A 64 -21.89 -27.20 -14.22
N SER A 65 -22.43 -25.99 -14.21
CA SER A 65 -23.75 -25.70 -13.70
C SER A 65 -24.52 -24.85 -14.71
N ASN A 66 -25.73 -25.28 -15.04
CA ASN A 66 -26.74 -24.46 -15.73
C ASN A 66 -27.94 -24.28 -14.79
N PRO A 67 -27.80 -23.48 -13.72
CA PRO A 67 -28.77 -23.43 -12.62
C PRO A 67 -30.13 -22.88 -13.04
N LEU A 68 -30.20 -22.10 -14.11
CA LEU A 68 -31.43 -21.53 -14.63
C LEU A 68 -31.94 -22.24 -15.89
N LYS A 69 -31.29 -23.32 -16.31
CA LYS A 69 -31.61 -24.06 -17.56
C LYS A 69 -31.71 -23.11 -18.76
N TYR A 70 -30.74 -22.17 -18.85
CA TYR A 70 -30.68 -21.18 -19.91
C TYR A 70 -30.35 -21.92 -21.24
N GLU A 71 -31.20 -21.75 -22.24
CA GLU A 71 -31.09 -22.44 -23.54
C GLU A 71 -29.78 -22.07 -24.27
N GLY A 72 -29.07 -23.05 -24.82
CA GLY A 72 -27.80 -22.88 -25.54
C GLY A 72 -26.61 -22.49 -24.64
N TYR A 73 -26.74 -22.58 -23.30
CA TYR A 73 -25.65 -22.22 -22.42
C TYR A 73 -24.59 -23.32 -22.32
N GLU A 74 -25.00 -24.58 -22.35
CA GLU A 74 -24.10 -25.74 -22.30
C GLU A 74 -23.18 -25.79 -23.52
N GLU A 75 -23.72 -25.48 -24.69
CA GLU A 75 -22.95 -25.35 -25.94
C GLU A 75 -21.91 -24.22 -25.82
N LYS A 76 -22.31 -23.05 -25.28
CA LYS A 76 -21.39 -21.95 -25.06
C LYS A 76 -20.27 -22.29 -24.05
N LEU A 77 -20.56 -23.07 -23.03
CA LEU A 77 -19.56 -23.57 -22.09
C LEU A 77 -18.57 -24.51 -22.79
N SER A 78 -19.09 -25.43 -23.65
CA SER A 78 -18.25 -26.33 -24.44
C SER A 78 -17.31 -25.57 -25.38
N GLU A 79 -17.84 -24.60 -26.14
CA GLU A 79 -17.06 -23.74 -27.02
C GLU A 79 -16.00 -22.92 -26.23
N ALA A 80 -16.37 -22.42 -25.03
CA ALA A 80 -15.45 -21.66 -24.20
C ALA A 80 -14.28 -22.53 -23.71
N ARG A 81 -14.51 -23.79 -23.38
CA ARG A 81 -13.47 -24.77 -23.01
C ARG A 81 -12.51 -25.04 -24.17
N GLU A 82 -13.04 -25.32 -25.35
CA GLU A 82 -12.23 -25.57 -26.55
C GLU A 82 -11.33 -24.36 -26.86
N LYS A 83 -11.90 -23.15 -26.83
CA LYS A 83 -11.20 -21.90 -27.15
C LYS A 83 -10.15 -21.50 -26.11
N SER A 84 -10.43 -21.70 -24.86
CA SER A 84 -9.55 -21.28 -23.75
C SER A 84 -8.52 -22.34 -23.37
N GLY A 85 -8.91 -23.62 -23.45
CA GLY A 85 -8.13 -24.77 -22.98
C GLY A 85 -8.18 -24.96 -21.47
N VAL A 86 -9.16 -24.34 -20.77
CA VAL A 86 -9.41 -24.53 -19.33
C VAL A 86 -10.83 -25.04 -19.09
N LYS A 87 -11.06 -25.70 -17.96
CA LYS A 87 -12.38 -26.26 -17.60
C LYS A 87 -13.41 -25.18 -17.27
N GLU A 88 -12.96 -24.08 -16.63
CA GLU A 88 -13.80 -22.95 -16.23
C GLU A 88 -12.97 -21.63 -16.21
N ALA A 89 -13.64 -20.48 -16.09
CA ALA A 89 -13.04 -19.17 -16.16
C ALA A 89 -12.06 -18.84 -15.01
N VAL A 90 -11.92 -19.69 -14.02
CA VAL A 90 -10.90 -19.59 -12.97
C VAL A 90 -10.22 -20.92 -12.73
N THR A 91 -8.90 -20.88 -12.55
CA THR A 91 -8.09 -21.99 -12.05
C THR A 91 -7.50 -21.57 -10.71
N VAL A 92 -7.68 -22.41 -9.70
CA VAL A 92 -7.17 -22.16 -8.33
C VAL A 92 -6.29 -23.32 -7.90
N GLY A 93 -5.34 -23.06 -7.00
CA GLY A 93 -4.48 -24.12 -6.48
C GLY A 93 -3.38 -23.59 -5.58
N GLU A 94 -2.69 -24.51 -4.91
CA GLU A 94 -1.49 -24.24 -4.11
C GLU A 94 -0.26 -24.18 -5.02
N CYS A 95 0.69 -23.33 -4.66
CA CYS A 95 2.00 -23.28 -5.30
C CYS A 95 3.06 -22.78 -4.32
N GLU A 96 4.31 -22.81 -4.78
CA GLU A 96 5.42 -22.14 -4.11
C GLU A 96 5.85 -20.91 -4.93
N ILE A 97 6.23 -19.85 -4.23
CA ILE A 97 6.75 -18.60 -4.79
C ILE A 97 8.08 -18.31 -4.08
N TYR A 98 9.20 -18.58 -4.73
CA TYR A 98 10.54 -18.60 -4.11
C TYR A 98 10.60 -19.48 -2.84
N GLY A 99 10.01 -20.69 -2.92
CA GLY A 99 9.95 -21.66 -1.83
C GLY A 99 8.85 -21.41 -0.80
N GLU A 100 8.13 -20.30 -0.88
CA GLU A 100 7.05 -19.96 0.05
C GLU A 100 5.69 -20.43 -0.46
N LYS A 101 4.97 -21.17 0.37
CA LYS A 101 3.63 -21.68 0.05
C LYS A 101 2.60 -20.57 -0.05
N ALA A 102 1.80 -20.61 -1.10
CA ALA A 102 0.69 -19.69 -1.32
C ALA A 102 -0.43 -20.36 -2.13
N VAL A 103 -1.62 -19.82 -2.04
CA VAL A 103 -2.74 -20.16 -2.92
C VAL A 103 -2.85 -19.10 -4.00
N ILE A 104 -2.91 -19.53 -5.27
CA ILE A 104 -3.16 -18.62 -6.39
C ILE A 104 -4.45 -18.99 -7.10
N GLY A 105 -5.20 -17.96 -7.51
CA GLY A 105 -6.34 -18.08 -8.39
C GLY A 105 -6.12 -17.20 -9.63
N ILE A 106 -6.38 -17.75 -10.82
CA ILE A 106 -6.12 -17.04 -12.07
C ILE A 106 -7.36 -17.10 -12.96
N CYS A 107 -7.94 -15.93 -13.20
CA CYS A 107 -9.06 -15.79 -14.14
C CYS A 107 -8.58 -15.89 -15.60
N GLU A 108 -9.36 -16.58 -16.45
CA GLU A 108 -9.08 -16.78 -17.87
C GLU A 108 -10.07 -16.00 -18.76
N SER A 109 -9.60 -14.92 -19.33
CA SER A 109 -10.44 -14.03 -20.16
C SER A 109 -10.99 -14.67 -21.43
N LYS A 110 -10.35 -15.73 -21.92
CA LYS A 110 -10.82 -16.46 -23.11
C LYS A 110 -12.01 -17.35 -22.83
N PHE A 111 -12.25 -17.72 -21.57
CA PHE A 111 -13.43 -18.42 -21.14
C PHE A 111 -14.52 -17.39 -20.80
N MET A 112 -15.46 -17.16 -21.70
CA MET A 112 -16.59 -16.22 -21.53
C MET A 112 -16.19 -14.87 -20.89
N MET A 113 -15.10 -14.28 -21.34
CA MET A 113 -14.52 -13.04 -20.79
C MET A 113 -14.17 -13.10 -19.31
N GLY A 114 -13.88 -14.28 -18.76
CA GLY A 114 -13.58 -14.43 -17.34
C GLY A 114 -14.78 -14.19 -16.41
N SER A 115 -16.00 -14.25 -16.92
CA SER A 115 -17.20 -13.93 -16.15
C SER A 115 -17.44 -14.91 -15.00
N MET A 116 -17.88 -14.39 -13.86
CA MET A 116 -18.16 -15.15 -12.65
C MET A 116 -19.56 -15.76 -12.70
N GLY A 117 -19.64 -17.09 -12.87
CA GLY A 117 -20.82 -17.89 -12.62
C GLY A 117 -20.69 -18.69 -11.31
N HIS A 118 -21.62 -19.62 -11.08
CA HIS A 118 -21.67 -20.48 -9.89
C HIS A 118 -20.35 -21.21 -9.66
N VAL A 119 -19.81 -21.89 -10.67
CA VAL A 119 -18.56 -22.67 -10.55
C VAL A 119 -17.36 -21.78 -10.24
N VAL A 120 -17.27 -20.59 -10.84
CA VAL A 120 -16.19 -19.63 -10.54
C VAL A 120 -16.28 -19.17 -9.08
N GLY A 121 -17.47 -18.75 -8.65
CA GLY A 121 -17.68 -18.32 -7.27
C GLY A 121 -17.40 -19.43 -6.26
N GLU A 122 -17.81 -20.66 -6.57
CA GLU A 122 -17.55 -21.83 -5.72
C GLU A 122 -16.06 -22.13 -5.61
N LYS A 123 -15.33 -22.20 -6.73
CA LYS A 123 -13.88 -22.44 -6.73
C LYS A 123 -13.11 -21.36 -5.96
N VAL A 124 -13.47 -20.09 -6.13
CA VAL A 124 -12.84 -18.98 -5.38
C VAL A 124 -13.14 -19.11 -3.89
N THR A 125 -14.38 -19.38 -3.53
CA THR A 125 -14.80 -19.55 -2.13
C THR A 125 -14.06 -20.71 -1.46
N GLN A 126 -14.12 -21.91 -2.04
CA GLN A 126 -13.45 -23.09 -1.48
C GLN A 126 -11.92 -22.93 -1.42
N ALA A 127 -11.32 -22.24 -2.41
CA ALA A 127 -9.88 -21.98 -2.39
C ALA A 127 -9.49 -21.07 -1.21
N ILE A 128 -10.31 -20.05 -0.90
CA ILE A 128 -10.09 -19.16 0.24
C ILE A 128 -10.34 -19.89 1.56
N GLU A 129 -11.39 -20.70 1.66
CA GLU A 129 -11.69 -21.49 2.84
C GLU A 129 -10.57 -22.49 3.15
N LYS A 130 -10.13 -23.26 2.14
CA LYS A 130 -9.00 -24.19 2.28
C LYS A 130 -7.68 -23.48 2.59
N ALA A 131 -7.43 -22.33 1.98
CA ALA A 131 -6.28 -21.51 2.32
C ALA A 131 -6.32 -21.04 3.78
N THR A 132 -7.51 -20.71 4.28
CA THR A 132 -7.72 -20.34 5.70
C THR A 132 -7.39 -21.49 6.64
N GLU A 133 -7.88 -22.69 6.35
CA GLU A 133 -7.56 -23.91 7.10
C GLU A 133 -6.06 -24.22 7.11
N LEU A 134 -5.40 -24.09 5.96
CA LEU A 134 -3.96 -24.32 5.79
C LEU A 134 -3.09 -23.14 6.24
N ARG A 135 -3.70 -22.02 6.64
CA ARG A 135 -3.05 -20.75 7.02
C ARG A 135 -2.12 -20.20 5.94
N LEU A 136 -2.55 -20.26 4.67
CA LEU A 136 -1.79 -19.80 3.52
C LEU A 136 -2.31 -18.45 3.00
N PRO A 137 -1.44 -17.56 2.48
CA PRO A 137 -1.85 -16.35 1.80
C PRO A 137 -2.52 -16.69 0.45
N VAL A 138 -3.46 -15.83 0.02
CA VAL A 138 -4.20 -15.99 -1.23
C VAL A 138 -3.89 -14.83 -2.17
N PHE A 139 -3.55 -15.14 -3.43
CA PHE A 139 -3.38 -14.18 -4.52
C PHE A 139 -4.35 -14.46 -5.66
N LEU A 140 -5.26 -13.54 -5.96
CA LEU A 140 -6.17 -13.64 -7.10
C LEU A 140 -5.77 -12.71 -8.25
N PHE A 141 -5.49 -13.30 -9.40
CA PHE A 141 -5.30 -12.59 -10.67
C PHE A 141 -6.66 -12.39 -11.32
N CYS A 142 -7.21 -11.20 -11.19
CA CYS A 142 -8.55 -10.86 -11.66
C CYS A 142 -8.52 -10.45 -13.13
N CYS A 143 -9.34 -11.10 -13.93
CA CYS A 143 -9.56 -10.75 -15.34
C CYS A 143 -10.99 -11.15 -15.71
N SER A 144 -11.93 -10.18 -15.75
CA SER A 144 -13.34 -10.51 -15.90
C SER A 144 -14.17 -9.40 -16.54
N GLY A 145 -15.16 -9.81 -17.32
CA GLY A 145 -16.23 -8.94 -17.80
C GLY A 145 -17.37 -8.74 -16.78
N GLY A 146 -17.33 -9.37 -15.60
CA GLY A 146 -18.33 -9.25 -14.55
C GLY A 146 -19.09 -10.55 -14.24
N ALA A 147 -20.31 -10.44 -13.73
CA ALA A 147 -21.19 -11.57 -13.44
C ALA A 147 -21.69 -12.25 -14.75
N ARG A 148 -21.80 -13.58 -14.72
CA ARG A 148 -22.24 -14.39 -15.87
C ARG A 148 -23.75 -14.28 -16.05
N MET A 149 -24.17 -13.62 -17.11
CA MET A 149 -25.58 -13.28 -17.34
C MET A 149 -26.49 -14.50 -17.51
N GLN A 150 -25.99 -15.59 -18.08
CA GLN A 150 -26.74 -16.84 -18.29
C GLN A 150 -27.16 -17.52 -16.97
N GLU A 151 -26.43 -17.23 -15.89
CA GLU A 151 -26.73 -17.76 -14.56
C GLU A 151 -27.49 -16.74 -13.66
N GLY A 152 -27.80 -15.56 -14.18
CA GLY A 152 -28.69 -14.57 -13.57
C GLY A 152 -28.42 -14.31 -12.07
N ILE A 153 -29.45 -14.53 -11.25
CA ILE A 153 -29.40 -14.30 -9.81
C ILE A 153 -28.37 -15.18 -9.10
N VAL A 154 -28.11 -16.39 -9.58
CA VAL A 154 -27.14 -17.32 -9.00
C VAL A 154 -25.71 -16.75 -9.15
N SER A 155 -25.41 -16.16 -10.30
CA SER A 155 -24.17 -15.45 -10.55
C SER A 155 -24.02 -14.23 -9.61
N LEU A 156 -25.10 -13.48 -9.39
CA LEU A 156 -25.10 -12.34 -8.45
C LEU A 156 -24.78 -12.79 -7.01
N MET A 157 -25.33 -13.92 -6.56
CA MET A 157 -25.08 -14.45 -5.21
C MET A 157 -23.63 -14.86 -4.98
N GLN A 158 -22.86 -15.13 -6.04
CA GLN A 158 -21.44 -15.45 -5.89
C GLN A 158 -20.63 -14.26 -5.33
N MET A 159 -21.07 -13.02 -5.60
CA MET A 159 -20.43 -11.83 -5.03
C MET A 159 -20.46 -11.86 -3.51
N ALA A 160 -21.62 -12.13 -2.92
CA ALA A 160 -21.77 -12.21 -1.47
C ALA A 160 -21.00 -13.41 -0.89
N LYS A 161 -21.07 -14.57 -1.55
CA LYS A 161 -20.41 -15.80 -1.10
C LYS A 161 -18.88 -15.64 -1.04
N THR A 162 -18.25 -15.14 -2.10
CA THR A 162 -16.81 -14.90 -2.14
C THR A 162 -16.38 -13.84 -1.11
N SER A 163 -17.16 -12.76 -0.97
CA SER A 163 -16.88 -11.71 0.02
C SER A 163 -16.92 -12.23 1.46
N ALA A 164 -17.86 -13.14 1.77
CA ALA A 164 -17.94 -13.76 3.10
C ALA A 164 -16.72 -14.64 3.41
N ALA A 165 -16.23 -15.40 2.44
CA ALA A 165 -15.01 -16.21 2.59
C ALA A 165 -13.77 -15.33 2.83
N ILE A 166 -13.63 -14.23 2.06
CA ILE A 166 -12.55 -13.26 2.25
C ILE A 166 -12.60 -12.65 3.66
N LYS A 167 -13.80 -12.30 4.15
CA LYS A 167 -13.94 -11.75 5.49
C LYS A 167 -13.40 -12.71 6.55
N ARG A 168 -13.78 -14.00 6.49
CA ARG A 168 -13.29 -15.04 7.42
C ARG A 168 -11.78 -15.24 7.32
N HIS A 169 -11.23 -15.23 6.11
CA HIS A 169 -9.79 -15.32 5.87
C HIS A 169 -9.04 -14.14 6.51
N GLY A 170 -9.60 -12.93 6.37
CA GLY A 170 -9.08 -11.73 7.00
C GLY A 170 -9.13 -11.76 8.53
N GLU A 171 -10.22 -12.29 9.12
CA GLU A 171 -10.36 -12.47 10.58
C GLU A 171 -9.39 -13.52 11.15
N ALA A 172 -8.95 -14.48 10.33
CA ALA A 172 -7.89 -15.41 10.68
C ALA A 172 -6.46 -14.79 10.62
N GLY A 173 -6.35 -13.49 10.30
CA GLY A 173 -5.06 -12.77 10.20
C GLY A 173 -4.26 -13.11 8.95
N LEU A 174 -4.90 -13.62 7.88
CA LEU A 174 -4.23 -14.09 6.68
C LEU A 174 -4.32 -13.07 5.54
N LEU A 175 -3.29 -13.06 4.71
CA LEU A 175 -3.19 -12.15 3.56
C LEU A 175 -4.10 -12.60 2.43
N TYR A 176 -4.98 -11.70 2.00
CA TYR A 176 -5.69 -11.76 0.74
C TYR A 176 -5.25 -10.61 -0.17
N ALA A 177 -4.61 -10.89 -1.29
CA ALA A 177 -4.16 -9.88 -2.23
C ALA A 177 -4.68 -10.12 -3.63
N THR A 178 -4.97 -9.05 -4.37
CA THR A 178 -5.47 -9.11 -5.74
C THR A 178 -4.54 -8.44 -6.73
N ILE A 179 -4.45 -9.00 -7.92
CA ILE A 179 -3.73 -8.44 -9.06
C ILE A 179 -4.73 -8.22 -10.17
N LEU A 180 -5.10 -6.96 -10.37
CA LEU A 180 -6.10 -6.57 -11.36
C LEU A 180 -5.47 -6.51 -12.75
N THR A 181 -6.03 -7.26 -13.69
CA THR A 181 -5.53 -7.32 -15.08
C THR A 181 -6.63 -6.94 -16.07
N ASP A 182 -6.27 -6.72 -17.35
CA ASP A 182 -7.19 -6.24 -18.38
C ASP A 182 -8.11 -7.34 -18.94
N PRO A 183 -9.44 -7.14 -18.88
CA PRO A 183 -10.22 -6.19 -18.07
C PRO A 183 -10.62 -6.77 -16.71
N THR A 184 -10.85 -5.93 -15.72
CA THR A 184 -11.51 -6.32 -14.45
C THR A 184 -12.71 -5.41 -14.23
N THR A 185 -13.93 -5.91 -14.49
CA THR A 185 -15.14 -5.08 -14.50
C THR A 185 -16.34 -5.77 -13.84
N GLY A 186 -17.39 -5.02 -13.61
CA GLY A 186 -18.71 -5.50 -13.18
C GLY A 186 -18.72 -6.14 -11.80
N GLY A 187 -19.45 -7.24 -11.65
CA GLY A 187 -19.62 -7.95 -10.38
C GLY A 187 -18.32 -8.47 -9.77
N VAL A 188 -17.29 -8.74 -10.58
CA VAL A 188 -15.98 -9.16 -10.06
C VAL A 188 -15.26 -7.98 -9.41
N THR A 189 -15.28 -6.80 -10.01
CA THR A 189 -14.76 -5.58 -9.37
C THR A 189 -15.51 -5.27 -8.08
N ALA A 190 -16.83 -5.33 -8.12
CA ALA A 190 -17.68 -5.05 -6.96
C ALA A 190 -17.74 -6.19 -5.92
N SER A 191 -16.80 -7.14 -5.97
CA SER A 191 -16.67 -8.22 -4.99
C SER A 191 -15.20 -8.55 -4.74
N PHE A 192 -14.77 -9.76 -5.00
CA PHE A 192 -13.47 -10.26 -4.59
C PHE A 192 -12.26 -9.48 -5.15
N ALA A 193 -12.40 -8.76 -6.29
CA ALA A 193 -11.28 -8.03 -6.87
C ALA A 193 -10.84 -6.80 -6.04
N MET A 194 -11.81 -6.10 -5.41
CA MET A 194 -11.55 -4.86 -4.63
C MET A 194 -11.53 -5.07 -3.11
N LEU A 195 -11.48 -6.32 -2.64
CA LEU A 195 -11.47 -6.65 -1.21
C LEU A 195 -10.09 -7.09 -0.70
N GLY A 196 -9.03 -6.91 -1.49
CA GLY A 196 -7.66 -7.24 -1.08
C GLY A 196 -7.16 -6.37 0.08
N ASP A 197 -6.43 -6.97 1.02
CA ASP A 197 -5.58 -6.23 1.96
C ASP A 197 -4.55 -5.40 1.18
N VAL A 198 -4.08 -5.99 0.06
CA VAL A 198 -3.25 -5.32 -0.94
C VAL A 198 -3.87 -5.52 -2.32
N ILE A 199 -4.08 -4.44 -3.04
CA ILE A 199 -4.65 -4.42 -4.38
C ILE A 199 -3.62 -3.86 -5.34
N MET A 200 -3.05 -4.72 -6.19
CA MET A 200 -2.12 -4.34 -7.25
C MET A 200 -2.81 -4.36 -8.61
N ALA A 201 -2.31 -3.59 -9.57
CA ALA A 201 -2.81 -3.62 -10.93
C ALA A 201 -1.66 -3.76 -11.95
N GLU A 202 -1.92 -4.39 -13.12
CA GLU A 202 -1.00 -4.33 -14.25
C GLU A 202 -1.11 -2.98 -14.97
N PRO A 203 0.00 -2.42 -15.51
CA PRO A 203 -0.03 -1.15 -16.23
C PRO A 203 -1.09 -1.10 -17.33
N GLY A 204 -1.88 -0.04 -17.37
CA GLY A 204 -2.90 0.22 -18.39
C GLY A 204 -4.09 -0.74 -18.37
N ALA A 205 -4.26 -1.57 -17.33
CA ALA A 205 -5.40 -2.48 -17.21
C ALA A 205 -6.70 -1.68 -17.09
N LEU A 206 -7.73 -2.09 -17.81
CA LEU A 206 -9.09 -1.55 -17.69
C LEU A 206 -9.75 -2.11 -16.43
N ILE A 207 -10.05 -1.25 -15.47
CA ILE A 207 -10.63 -1.63 -14.18
C ILE A 207 -11.78 -0.67 -13.86
N GLY A 208 -12.97 -1.21 -13.60
CA GLY A 208 -14.12 -0.38 -13.24
C GLY A 208 -15.37 -1.19 -12.96
N PHE A 209 -16.38 -0.57 -12.36
CA PHE A 209 -17.67 -1.24 -12.14
C PHE A 209 -18.44 -1.39 -13.45
N ALA A 210 -18.88 -0.30 -14.04
CA ALA A 210 -19.53 -0.31 -15.34
C ALA A 210 -18.47 -0.18 -16.46
N GLY A 211 -18.41 -1.16 -17.38
CA GLY A 211 -17.50 -1.08 -18.50
C GLY A 211 -17.79 0.12 -19.41
N PRO A 212 -16.82 0.62 -20.20
CA PRO A 212 -16.99 1.80 -21.07
C PRO A 212 -18.17 1.71 -22.04
N ARG A 213 -18.47 0.49 -22.53
CA ARG A 213 -19.62 0.26 -23.42
C ARG A 213 -20.95 0.48 -22.70
N VAL A 214 -21.07 0.01 -21.46
CA VAL A 214 -22.27 0.16 -20.63
C VAL A 214 -22.52 1.63 -20.35
N ILE A 215 -21.49 2.37 -19.90
CA ILE A 215 -21.60 3.81 -19.63
C ILE A 215 -22.06 4.57 -20.89
N LYS A 216 -21.43 4.27 -22.02
CA LYS A 216 -21.80 4.92 -23.29
C LYS A 216 -23.23 4.60 -23.72
N GLN A 217 -23.69 3.36 -23.55
CA GLN A 217 -25.05 2.96 -23.94
C GLN A 217 -26.12 3.50 -22.98
N THR A 218 -25.81 3.58 -21.69
CA THR A 218 -26.78 4.00 -20.65
C THR A 218 -26.86 5.51 -20.50
N LEU A 219 -25.71 6.18 -20.53
CA LEU A 219 -25.64 7.63 -20.24
C LEU A 219 -25.29 8.48 -21.46
N GLY A 220 -24.91 7.88 -22.59
CA GLY A 220 -24.47 8.61 -23.79
C GLY A 220 -23.15 9.39 -23.60
N GLN A 221 -22.46 9.21 -22.49
CA GLN A 221 -21.28 10.00 -22.15
C GLN A 221 -20.02 9.47 -22.85
N ARG A 222 -19.20 10.40 -23.34
CA ARG A 222 -17.84 10.11 -23.79
C ARG A 222 -16.92 10.13 -22.57
N LEU A 223 -16.23 9.01 -22.33
CA LEU A 223 -15.29 8.89 -21.24
C LEU A 223 -13.99 9.66 -21.55
N PRO A 224 -13.37 10.32 -20.55
CA PRO A 224 -12.05 10.93 -20.71
C PRO A 224 -10.98 9.91 -21.09
N ASP A 225 -9.92 10.35 -21.75
CA ASP A 225 -8.76 9.51 -22.03
C ASP A 225 -8.09 9.09 -20.71
N GLY A 226 -7.72 7.81 -20.60
CA GLY A 226 -7.14 7.25 -19.38
C GLY A 226 -8.15 6.89 -18.29
N PHE A 227 -9.43 7.18 -18.45
CA PHE A 227 -10.47 6.81 -17.48
C PHE A 227 -10.55 5.29 -17.29
N GLN A 228 -10.70 4.85 -16.04
CA GLN A 228 -10.72 3.43 -15.65
C GLN A 228 -9.43 2.65 -15.95
N THR A 229 -8.30 3.30 -16.18
CA THR A 229 -7.01 2.60 -16.23
C THR A 229 -6.46 2.31 -14.82
N ALA A 230 -5.50 1.41 -14.72
CA ALA A 230 -4.79 1.14 -13.47
C ALA A 230 -4.19 2.43 -12.86
N GLU A 231 -3.64 3.29 -13.71
CA GLU A 231 -3.06 4.59 -13.35
C GLU A 231 -4.13 5.53 -12.76
N PHE A 232 -5.29 5.59 -13.38
CA PHE A 232 -6.45 6.33 -12.88
C PHE A 232 -6.88 5.83 -11.50
N LEU A 233 -6.96 4.50 -11.30
CA LEU A 233 -7.36 3.93 -10.01
C LEU A 233 -6.32 4.19 -8.91
N GLN A 234 -5.04 4.21 -9.25
CA GLN A 234 -3.98 4.57 -8.30
C GLN A 234 -4.09 6.03 -7.87
N GLU A 235 -4.31 6.95 -8.82
CA GLU A 235 -4.48 8.37 -8.53
C GLU A 235 -5.72 8.64 -7.66
N HIS A 236 -6.81 7.87 -7.90
CA HIS A 236 -8.05 7.96 -7.12
C HIS A 236 -8.05 7.07 -5.87
N GLY A 237 -6.92 6.49 -5.50
CA GLY A 237 -6.72 5.81 -4.22
C GLY A 237 -7.31 4.40 -4.11
N PHE A 238 -7.73 3.77 -5.21
CA PHE A 238 -8.39 2.46 -5.19
C PHE A 238 -7.44 1.28 -5.29
N VAL A 239 -6.20 1.47 -5.75
CA VAL A 239 -5.17 0.43 -5.78
C VAL A 239 -3.91 0.88 -5.04
N ASP A 240 -3.21 -0.07 -4.40
CA ASP A 240 -1.97 0.20 -3.66
C ASP A 240 -0.80 0.50 -4.60
N GLY A 241 -0.79 -0.13 -5.77
CA GLY A 241 0.30 0.08 -6.70
C GLY A 241 0.11 -0.60 -8.05
N ILE A 242 0.95 -0.19 -9.00
CA ILE A 242 1.02 -0.75 -10.34
C ILE A 242 2.26 -1.62 -10.42
N VAL A 243 2.09 -2.91 -10.73
CA VAL A 243 3.17 -3.88 -10.80
C VAL A 243 3.45 -4.33 -12.22
N ARG A 244 4.69 -4.16 -12.68
CA ARG A 244 5.14 -4.69 -13.96
C ARG A 244 5.37 -6.20 -13.87
N ARG A 245 5.07 -6.94 -14.94
CA ARG A 245 5.18 -8.42 -14.99
C ARG A 245 6.58 -8.93 -14.66
N GLU A 246 7.60 -8.18 -14.98
CA GLU A 246 9.00 -8.53 -14.66
C GLU A 246 9.26 -8.61 -13.15
N ASN A 247 8.56 -7.77 -12.37
CA ASN A 247 8.68 -7.69 -10.92
C ASN A 247 7.63 -8.50 -10.17
N LEU A 248 6.63 -9.02 -10.87
CA LEU A 248 5.43 -9.61 -10.26
C LEU A 248 5.75 -10.71 -9.25
N LYS A 249 6.56 -11.70 -9.62
CA LYS A 249 6.94 -12.80 -8.70
C LYS A 249 7.65 -12.28 -7.46
N LYS A 250 8.55 -11.30 -7.61
CA LYS A 250 9.25 -10.64 -6.50
C LYS A 250 8.28 -9.91 -5.58
N THR A 251 7.32 -9.18 -6.16
CA THR A 251 6.29 -8.46 -5.39
C THR A 251 5.44 -9.43 -4.57
N LEU A 252 5.00 -10.55 -5.16
CA LEU A 252 4.22 -11.55 -4.42
C LEU A 252 5.01 -12.15 -3.25
N TYR A 253 6.28 -12.47 -3.47
CA TYR A 253 7.17 -12.96 -2.42
C TYR A 253 7.35 -11.92 -1.30
N PHE A 254 7.57 -10.65 -1.65
CA PHE A 254 7.62 -9.56 -0.68
C PHE A 254 6.33 -9.49 0.15
N LEU A 255 5.16 -9.58 -0.50
CA LEU A 255 3.89 -9.57 0.21
C LEU A 255 3.74 -10.77 1.15
N ILE A 256 4.13 -11.98 0.72
CA ILE A 256 4.12 -13.16 1.59
C ILE A 256 4.96 -12.91 2.85
N THR A 257 6.18 -12.43 2.68
CA THR A 257 7.14 -12.28 3.78
C THR A 257 6.81 -11.15 4.74
N THR A 258 6.23 -10.05 4.23
CA THR A 258 5.85 -8.88 5.05
C THR A 258 4.49 -8.98 5.73
N HIS A 259 3.65 -9.94 5.33
CA HIS A 259 2.30 -10.13 5.85
C HIS A 259 2.12 -11.47 6.60
N ARG A 260 3.21 -12.05 7.07
CA ARG A 260 3.18 -13.16 8.02
C ARG A 260 3.06 -12.63 9.44
N CYS A 261 2.20 -13.23 10.24
CA CYS A 261 2.23 -13.06 11.69
C CYS A 261 3.43 -13.85 12.22
N SER A 262 4.56 -13.20 12.45
CA SER A 262 5.82 -13.73 12.99
C SER A 262 6.80 -14.44 12.04
N GLU A 263 8.08 -14.12 12.19
CA GLU A 263 9.28 -14.82 11.69
C GLU A 263 9.46 -14.89 10.16
N GLY A 264 9.42 -13.75 9.47
CA GLY A 264 9.97 -13.65 8.12
C GLY A 264 11.49 -13.81 8.16
N ASN A 265 12.04 -14.85 7.55
CA ASN A 265 13.49 -15.00 7.46
C ASN A 265 14.04 -14.08 6.35
N TYR A 266 14.43 -12.87 6.73
CA TYR A 266 15.01 -11.88 5.81
C TYR A 266 16.29 -12.38 5.10
N ALA A 267 17.04 -13.30 5.72
CA ALA A 267 18.21 -13.89 5.08
C ALA A 267 17.83 -14.64 3.80
N ASP A 268 16.68 -15.31 3.77
CA ASP A 268 16.17 -15.98 2.58
C ASP A 268 15.60 -14.98 1.57
N PHE A 269 15.02 -13.87 2.04
CA PHE A 269 14.62 -12.76 1.19
C PHE A 269 15.82 -12.16 0.45
N LYS A 270 16.91 -11.85 1.14
CA LYS A 270 18.15 -11.34 0.51
C LYS A 270 18.74 -12.28 -0.55
N LYS A 271 18.67 -13.61 -0.36
CA LYS A 271 19.17 -14.59 -1.35
C LYS A 271 18.38 -14.58 -2.66
N ASN A 272 17.07 -14.30 -2.60
CA ASN A 272 16.18 -14.33 -3.76
C ASN A 272 16.05 -12.99 -4.49
N PHE A 273 16.58 -11.92 -3.90
CA PHE A 273 16.57 -10.58 -4.46
C PHE A 273 18.00 -10.07 -4.62
N ASP A 274 18.38 -9.76 -5.84
CA ASP A 274 19.65 -9.14 -6.19
C ASP A 274 19.59 -7.63 -5.85
N PHE A 275 19.51 -7.33 -4.54
CA PHE A 275 19.60 -5.98 -4.03
C PHE A 275 21.05 -5.68 -3.69
N HIS A 276 21.68 -4.89 -4.52
CA HIS A 276 22.92 -4.21 -4.18
C HIS A 276 22.58 -3.07 -3.21
N PHE A 277 22.43 -3.41 -1.94
CA PHE A 277 22.49 -2.46 -0.86
C PHE A 277 23.87 -2.63 -0.21
N GLU A 278 24.77 -1.72 -0.48
CA GLU A 278 25.99 -1.65 0.29
C GLU A 278 25.62 -1.21 1.71
N PRO A 279 25.98 -2.01 2.75
CA PRO A 279 25.79 -1.54 4.11
C PRO A 279 26.62 -0.28 4.27
N THR A 280 25.97 0.83 4.56
CA THR A 280 26.65 2.06 4.87
C THR A 280 27.53 1.82 6.09
N GLU A 281 28.84 1.99 5.97
CA GLU A 281 29.72 1.97 7.14
C GLU A 281 29.21 3.00 8.14
N ILE A 282 28.97 2.57 9.38
CA ILE A 282 28.56 3.45 10.47
C ILE A 282 29.66 4.50 10.61
N VAL A 283 29.36 5.73 10.21
CA VAL A 283 30.26 6.86 10.44
C VAL A 283 30.44 6.99 11.94
N LYS A 284 31.65 6.66 12.42
CA LYS A 284 32.02 6.82 13.82
C LYS A 284 31.64 8.23 14.26
N GLU A 285 31.03 8.30 15.45
CA GLU A 285 30.58 9.54 16.08
C GLU A 285 31.49 10.71 15.78
N ARG A 286 31.06 11.59 14.92
CA ARG A 286 31.67 12.92 14.81
C ARG A 286 31.04 13.77 15.89
N SER A 287 31.81 14.14 16.91
CA SER A 287 31.39 15.13 17.87
C SER A 287 31.30 16.50 17.18
N PHE A 288 30.13 16.86 16.73
CA PHE A 288 29.86 18.23 16.29
C PHE A 288 29.38 19.02 17.51
N LEU A 289 30.09 20.08 17.82
CA LEU A 289 29.63 21.08 18.78
C LEU A 289 28.42 21.80 18.18
N THR A 290 27.21 21.42 18.57
CA THR A 290 26.00 22.16 18.27
C THR A 290 25.92 23.38 19.16
N LEU A 291 25.95 24.57 18.57
CA LEU A 291 25.64 25.79 19.28
C LEU A 291 24.14 25.78 19.66
N PRO A 292 23.79 26.08 20.91
CA PRO A 292 22.39 26.19 21.34
C PRO A 292 21.65 27.20 20.44
N ARG A 293 20.51 26.79 19.87
CA ARG A 293 19.65 27.65 19.07
C ARG A 293 18.45 28.09 19.88
N THR A 294 18.05 29.36 19.70
CA THR A 294 16.77 29.86 20.23
C THR A 294 15.59 29.15 19.58
N ALA A 295 14.41 29.19 20.20
CA ALA A 295 13.20 28.59 19.64
C ALA A 295 12.90 29.16 18.24
N TRP A 296 13.08 30.47 18.04
CA TRP A 296 12.88 31.10 16.74
C TRP A 296 13.89 30.64 15.68
N GLU A 297 15.12 30.41 16.04
CA GLU A 297 16.14 29.86 15.11
C GLU A 297 15.78 28.43 14.71
N LYS A 298 15.27 27.61 15.64
CA LYS A 298 14.75 26.27 15.32
C LYS A 298 13.57 26.35 14.38
N VAL A 299 12.59 27.24 14.60
CA VAL A 299 11.45 27.47 13.69
C VAL A 299 11.92 27.80 12.28
N LYS A 300 12.92 28.69 12.14
CA LYS A 300 13.49 29.02 10.83
C LYS A 300 14.21 27.82 10.20
N THR A 301 14.93 27.05 10.99
CA THR A 301 15.67 25.86 10.54
C THR A 301 14.75 24.79 9.97
N VAL A 302 13.62 24.47 10.63
CA VAL A 302 12.70 23.43 10.14
C VAL A 302 11.92 23.83 8.89
N ARG A 303 11.84 25.13 8.61
CA ARG A 303 11.17 25.68 7.42
C ARG A 303 12.06 25.80 6.20
N ARG A 304 13.35 25.50 6.32
CA ARG A 304 14.26 25.49 5.18
C ARG A 304 13.83 24.45 4.16
N VAL A 305 13.85 24.82 2.88
CA VAL A 305 13.49 23.93 1.76
C VAL A 305 14.52 22.82 1.57
N ASP A 306 15.79 23.12 1.86
CA ASP A 306 16.92 22.20 1.75
C ASP A 306 17.08 21.25 2.96
N ARG A 307 16.17 21.34 3.96
CA ARG A 307 16.15 20.37 5.07
C ARG A 307 15.70 19.01 4.58
N PRO A 308 16.42 17.92 4.90
CA PRO A 308 16.05 16.59 4.49
C PRO A 308 14.64 16.20 4.94
N ALA A 309 13.89 15.58 4.03
CA ALA A 309 12.60 14.98 4.29
C ALA A 309 12.73 13.53 4.76
N ALA A 310 11.65 12.92 5.23
CA ALA A 310 11.63 11.51 5.62
C ALA A 310 12.17 10.59 4.51
N THR A 311 11.83 10.87 3.26
CA THR A 311 12.30 10.13 2.08
C THR A 311 13.81 10.11 1.90
N ASP A 312 14.54 11.04 2.53
CA ASP A 312 16.00 11.05 2.48
C ASP A 312 16.61 10.14 3.55
N TYR A 313 15.96 9.99 4.71
CA TYR A 313 16.41 9.11 5.79
C TYR A 313 16.04 7.64 5.56
N ILE A 314 14.88 7.39 4.93
CA ILE A 314 14.34 6.04 4.68
C ILE A 314 15.37 5.08 4.08
N PRO A 315 16.18 5.44 3.05
CA PRO A 315 17.17 4.53 2.46
C PRO A 315 18.31 4.11 3.41
N TYR A 316 18.59 4.91 4.44
CA TYR A 316 19.62 4.61 5.45
C TYR A 316 19.08 3.80 6.63
N ILE A 317 17.76 3.77 6.81
CA ILE A 317 17.10 3.09 7.92
C ILE A 317 16.59 1.72 7.49
N PHE A 318 15.92 1.64 6.34
CA PHE A 318 15.21 0.45 5.90
C PHE A 318 15.89 -0.21 4.70
N ASP A 319 15.91 -1.54 4.70
CA ASP A 319 16.60 -2.33 3.67
C ASP A 319 15.81 -2.44 2.36
N TYR A 320 14.49 -2.43 2.45
CA TYR A 320 13.60 -2.48 1.31
C TYR A 320 12.26 -1.83 1.64
N VAL A 321 11.72 -1.04 0.71
CA VAL A 321 10.50 -0.25 0.93
C VAL A 321 9.58 -0.38 -0.27
N VAL A 322 8.30 -0.66 -0.01
CA VAL A 322 7.23 -0.65 -1.01
C VAL A 322 6.17 0.34 -0.56
N GLU A 323 6.03 1.41 -1.33
CA GLU A 323 4.99 2.42 -1.09
C GLU A 323 3.61 1.85 -1.39
N ALA A 324 2.63 2.21 -0.54
CA ALA A 324 1.23 1.85 -0.67
C ALA A 324 0.39 3.13 -0.81
N HIS A 325 -0.42 3.18 -1.85
CA HIS A 325 -1.18 4.37 -2.24
C HIS A 325 -2.65 4.27 -1.85
N GLY A 326 -3.26 5.44 -1.65
CA GLY A 326 -4.68 5.63 -1.63
C GLY A 326 -5.40 5.28 -0.33
N ASP A 327 -6.52 5.98 -0.13
CA ASP A 327 -7.38 5.84 1.05
C ASP A 327 -8.54 4.85 0.86
N ARG A 328 -8.74 4.30 -0.32
CA ARG A 328 -9.86 3.46 -0.76
C ARG A 328 -11.19 4.21 -0.93
N TYR A 329 -11.22 5.53 -0.76
CA TYR A 329 -12.47 6.29 -0.79
C TYR A 329 -12.45 7.44 -1.80
N TYR A 330 -11.37 8.22 -1.83
CA TYR A 330 -11.32 9.44 -2.61
C TYR A 330 -10.05 9.62 -3.43
N GLY A 331 -8.87 9.48 -2.81
CA GLY A 331 -7.63 9.80 -3.50
C GLY A 331 -6.36 9.30 -2.82
N ASP A 332 -5.24 9.66 -3.43
CA ASP A 332 -3.91 9.42 -2.86
C ASP A 332 -3.26 10.76 -2.52
N ASP A 333 -3.16 11.07 -1.24
CA ASP A 333 -2.48 12.25 -0.73
C ASP A 333 -0.96 12.13 -0.94
N LYS A 334 -0.37 13.15 -1.53
CA LYS A 334 1.08 13.22 -1.79
C LYS A 334 1.89 13.80 -0.63
N ALA A 335 1.24 14.47 0.33
CA ALA A 335 1.88 15.00 1.53
C ALA A 335 2.17 13.91 2.56
N LEU A 336 1.40 12.82 2.55
CA LEU A 336 1.59 11.68 3.44
C LEU A 336 1.95 10.41 2.65
N VAL A 337 3.16 9.92 2.82
CA VAL A 337 3.66 8.66 2.27
C VAL A 337 3.36 7.53 3.25
N GLY A 338 2.87 6.40 2.75
CA GLY A 338 2.69 5.18 3.50
C GLY A 338 3.40 4.02 2.81
N ALA A 339 4.06 3.16 3.57
CA ALA A 339 4.84 2.05 2.99
C ALA A 339 4.91 0.85 3.93
N VAL A 340 5.23 -0.30 3.35
CA VAL A 340 5.70 -1.49 4.08
C VAL A 340 7.18 -1.65 3.78
N ALA A 341 7.97 -1.94 4.81
CA ALA A 341 9.42 -1.99 4.69
C ALA A 341 10.02 -3.13 5.52
N PHE A 342 11.30 -3.40 5.32
CA PHE A 342 12.11 -4.23 6.23
C PHE A 342 13.13 -3.37 6.98
N LEU A 343 13.29 -3.65 8.26
CA LEU A 343 14.36 -3.15 9.12
C LEU A 343 15.17 -4.36 9.64
N ASP A 344 16.34 -4.59 9.09
CA ASP A 344 17.19 -5.75 9.40
C ASP A 344 16.41 -7.09 9.42
N GLY A 345 15.50 -7.26 8.45
CA GLY A 345 14.67 -8.45 8.30
C GLY A 345 13.33 -8.43 9.03
N GLN A 346 13.10 -7.46 9.91
CA GLN A 346 11.81 -7.31 10.57
C GLN A 346 10.86 -6.47 9.69
N PRO A 347 9.67 -6.98 9.31
CA PRO A 347 8.66 -6.20 8.61
C PRO A 347 8.13 -5.06 9.49
N VAL A 348 8.06 -3.86 8.94
CA VAL A 348 7.50 -2.67 9.60
C VAL A 348 6.59 -1.90 8.65
N THR A 349 5.66 -1.13 9.20
CA THR A 349 4.88 -0.15 8.45
C THR A 349 5.47 1.24 8.67
N VAL A 350 5.70 1.97 7.60
CA VAL A 350 6.29 3.32 7.63
C VAL A 350 5.24 4.32 7.17
N LEU A 351 5.05 5.37 7.97
CA LEU A 351 4.26 6.55 7.62
C LEU A 351 5.19 7.75 7.62
N ALA A 352 5.02 8.69 6.70
CA ALA A 352 5.88 9.85 6.63
C ALA A 352 5.17 11.07 6.04
N ASP A 353 5.19 12.18 6.78
CA ASP A 353 4.83 13.47 6.20
C ASP A 353 6.02 14.00 5.37
N VAL A 354 5.74 14.44 4.14
CA VAL A 354 6.76 14.88 3.19
C VAL A 354 6.41 16.24 2.60
N LYS A 355 7.29 17.23 2.79
CA LYS A 355 7.10 18.60 2.26
C LYS A 355 7.50 18.78 0.81
N GLY A 356 8.57 18.19 0.37
CA GLY A 356 9.21 18.42 -0.93
C GLY A 356 10.51 19.22 -0.82
N LYS A 357 11.34 19.17 -1.87
CA LYS A 357 12.71 19.71 -1.91
C LYS A 357 12.87 20.96 -2.78
N ASP A 358 11.86 21.27 -3.56
CA ASP A 358 11.80 22.47 -4.39
C ASP A 358 10.37 23.00 -4.42
N PHE A 359 10.18 24.17 -5.02
CA PHE A 359 8.87 24.83 -5.06
C PHE A 359 7.80 23.98 -5.75
N ALA A 360 8.13 23.30 -6.85
CA ALA A 360 7.19 22.49 -7.61
C ALA A 360 6.79 21.23 -6.83
N GLU A 361 7.75 20.58 -6.17
CA GLU A 361 7.48 19.43 -5.31
C GLU A 361 6.70 19.83 -4.06
N CYS A 362 7.05 20.94 -3.41
CA CYS A 362 6.31 21.47 -2.27
C CYS A 362 4.84 21.73 -2.63
N ALA A 363 4.58 22.37 -3.77
CA ALA A 363 3.22 22.61 -4.25
C ALA A 363 2.47 21.29 -4.51
N ARG A 364 3.11 20.32 -5.17
CA ARG A 364 2.53 18.99 -5.43
C ARG A 364 2.22 18.21 -4.15
N ARG A 365 3.02 18.40 -3.11
CA ARG A 365 2.85 17.79 -1.77
C ARG A 365 2.08 18.68 -0.80
N ASN A 366 1.37 19.66 -1.32
CA ASN A 366 0.59 20.60 -0.52
C ASN A 366 1.39 21.18 0.67
N TYR A 367 2.67 21.47 0.45
CA TYR A 367 3.63 21.99 1.45
C TYR A 367 3.74 21.12 2.72
N GLY A 368 3.50 19.82 2.59
CA GLY A 368 3.50 18.86 3.68
C GLY A 368 2.25 18.93 4.57
N MET A 369 1.17 19.52 4.08
CA MET A 369 -0.12 19.57 4.78
C MET A 369 -1.04 18.46 4.27
N PRO A 370 -1.24 17.37 5.02
CA PRO A 370 -2.10 16.28 4.56
C PRO A 370 -3.56 16.71 4.41
N MET A 371 -4.19 16.17 3.38
CA MET A 371 -5.62 16.18 3.13
C MET A 371 -6.31 15.05 3.91
N PRO A 372 -7.65 15.00 4.00
CA PRO A 372 -8.37 13.92 4.69
C PRO A 372 -7.99 12.52 4.20
N GLU A 373 -7.79 12.36 2.89
CA GLU A 373 -7.36 11.10 2.27
C GLU A 373 -5.96 10.66 2.71
N GLY A 374 -5.06 11.58 3.09
CA GLY A 374 -3.77 11.27 3.69
C GLY A 374 -3.94 10.59 5.06
N TYR A 375 -4.73 11.16 5.93
CA TYR A 375 -5.02 10.58 7.25
C TYR A 375 -5.76 9.23 7.15
N ARG A 376 -6.72 9.10 6.21
CA ARG A 376 -7.41 7.83 5.96
C ARG A 376 -6.47 6.76 5.40
N LYS A 377 -5.55 7.13 4.50
CA LYS A 377 -4.48 6.24 4.02
C LYS A 377 -3.61 5.77 5.19
N ALA A 378 -3.17 6.69 6.05
CA ALA A 378 -2.40 6.34 7.24
C ALA A 378 -3.16 5.36 8.14
N LEU A 379 -4.43 5.64 8.44
CA LEU A 379 -5.27 4.75 9.25
C LEU A 379 -5.40 3.36 8.64
N ARG A 380 -5.66 3.28 7.35
CA ARG A 380 -5.76 2.00 6.64
C ARG A 380 -4.49 1.17 6.80
N LEU A 381 -3.33 1.79 6.65
CA LEU A 381 -2.04 1.11 6.80
C LEU A 381 -1.72 0.76 8.27
N MET A 382 -2.14 1.57 9.24
CA MET A 382 -2.03 1.25 10.66
C MET A 382 -2.90 0.03 11.03
N LYS A 383 -4.15 -0.05 10.53
CA LYS A 383 -5.02 -1.22 10.74
C LYS A 383 -4.48 -2.47 10.04
N GLN A 384 -3.87 -2.32 8.87
CA GLN A 384 -3.16 -3.41 8.20
C GLN A 384 -1.92 -3.86 9.00
N ALA A 385 -1.16 -2.91 9.55
CA ALA A 385 -0.03 -3.21 10.43
C ALA A 385 -0.47 -4.00 11.66
N GLU A 386 -1.55 -3.60 12.32
CA GLU A 386 -2.14 -4.33 13.45
C GLU A 386 -2.57 -5.75 13.06
N LYS A 387 -3.27 -5.92 11.94
CA LYS A 387 -3.68 -7.22 11.42
C LYS A 387 -2.52 -8.20 11.23
N PHE A 388 -1.37 -7.69 10.76
CA PHE A 388 -0.19 -8.50 10.45
C PHE A 388 0.93 -8.39 11.50
N ASN A 389 0.60 -7.84 12.67
CA ASN A 389 1.52 -7.67 13.81
C ASN A 389 2.84 -6.97 13.44
N ARG A 390 2.77 -5.94 12.58
CA ARG A 390 3.92 -5.12 12.19
C ARG A 390 4.01 -3.87 13.04
N PRO A 391 5.17 -3.55 13.62
CA PRO A 391 5.40 -2.25 14.24
C PRO A 391 5.22 -1.09 13.24
N ILE A 392 4.88 0.08 13.76
CA ILE A 392 4.66 1.28 12.97
C ILE A 392 5.72 2.32 13.31
N ILE A 393 6.39 2.86 12.29
CA ILE A 393 7.33 3.97 12.41
C ILE A 393 6.74 5.15 11.66
N SER A 394 6.44 6.24 12.37
CA SER A 394 5.82 7.43 11.81
C SER A 394 6.80 8.61 11.84
N PHE A 395 7.19 9.13 10.68
CA PHE A 395 7.98 10.35 10.53
C PHE A 395 7.06 11.54 10.35
N VAL A 396 7.09 12.48 11.32
CA VAL A 396 6.20 13.62 11.37
C VAL A 396 6.92 14.87 10.92
N ASN A 397 6.43 15.53 9.86
CA ASN A 397 6.96 16.80 9.36
C ASN A 397 5.87 17.57 8.60
N THR A 398 4.93 18.14 9.34
CA THR A 398 3.84 18.92 8.78
C THR A 398 3.66 20.23 9.55
N PRO A 399 3.41 21.37 8.88
CA PRO A 399 2.98 22.61 9.56
C PRO A 399 1.56 22.50 10.13
N GLY A 400 0.81 21.44 9.78
CA GLY A 400 -0.56 21.14 10.18
C GLY A 400 -1.34 20.47 9.07
N ALA A 401 -2.57 20.08 9.37
CA ALA A 401 -3.51 19.60 8.37
C ALA A 401 -3.91 20.72 7.42
N PHE A 402 -4.17 20.41 6.15
CA PHE A 402 -4.70 21.40 5.22
C PHE A 402 -6.09 21.89 5.69
N CYS A 403 -6.29 23.21 5.72
CA CYS A 403 -7.50 23.87 6.27
C CYS A 403 -8.35 24.56 5.21
N GLY A 404 -8.19 24.18 3.94
CA GLY A 404 -8.98 24.74 2.83
C GLY A 404 -10.37 24.11 2.73
N VAL A 405 -11.26 24.76 1.96
CA VAL A 405 -12.66 24.33 1.73
C VAL A 405 -12.73 22.86 1.29
N GLU A 406 -11.87 22.45 0.37
CA GLU A 406 -11.83 21.08 -0.16
C GLU A 406 -11.56 20.01 0.92
N ALA A 407 -10.72 20.33 1.91
CA ALA A 407 -10.46 19.42 3.02
C ALA A 407 -11.65 19.36 4.00
N GLU A 408 -12.28 20.51 4.28
CA GLU A 408 -13.47 20.56 5.14
C GLU A 408 -14.64 19.78 4.51
N GLU A 409 -14.89 19.95 3.20
CA GLU A 409 -15.92 19.20 2.46
C GLU A 409 -15.72 17.69 2.50
N ARG A 410 -14.47 17.23 2.61
CA ARG A 410 -14.11 15.81 2.70
C ARG A 410 -13.86 15.32 4.13
N GLY A 411 -14.15 16.15 5.15
CA GLY A 411 -14.16 15.75 6.56
C GLY A 411 -12.78 15.70 7.21
N GLN A 412 -11.97 16.77 7.09
CA GLN A 412 -10.64 16.87 7.69
C GLN A 412 -10.65 16.61 9.21
N GLY A 413 -11.59 17.21 9.94
CA GLY A 413 -11.73 17.03 11.37
C GLY A 413 -12.06 15.58 11.76
N GLU A 414 -12.94 14.91 11.02
CA GLU A 414 -13.27 13.49 11.26
C GLU A 414 -12.08 12.59 10.99
N ALA A 415 -11.34 12.80 9.91
CA ALA A 415 -10.18 11.99 9.57
C ALA A 415 -9.08 12.09 10.64
N ILE A 416 -8.83 13.27 11.17
CA ILE A 416 -7.91 13.49 12.31
C ILE A 416 -8.43 12.78 13.56
N ALA A 417 -9.68 13.04 13.96
CA ALA A 417 -10.27 12.46 15.16
C ALA A 417 -10.28 10.92 15.13
N ARG A 418 -10.59 10.34 13.97
CA ARG A 418 -10.56 8.89 13.76
C ARG A 418 -9.16 8.32 13.93
N ASN A 419 -8.13 8.98 13.39
CA ASN A 419 -6.75 8.55 13.60
C ASN A 419 -6.35 8.58 15.08
N LEU A 420 -6.70 9.64 15.82
CA LEU A 420 -6.41 9.72 17.25
C LEU A 420 -7.05 8.55 18.02
N LEU A 421 -8.33 8.29 17.74
CA LEU A 421 -9.08 7.20 18.37
C LEU A 421 -8.43 5.84 18.09
N GLU A 422 -8.22 5.54 16.80
CA GLU A 422 -7.73 4.20 16.41
C GLU A 422 -6.26 3.99 16.78
N MET A 423 -5.40 5.01 16.65
CA MET A 423 -4.00 4.92 17.07
C MET A 423 -3.86 4.63 18.56
N SER A 424 -4.72 5.24 19.40
CA SER A 424 -4.66 5.01 20.85
C SER A 424 -4.84 3.55 21.25
N ALA A 425 -5.58 2.77 20.43
CA ALA A 425 -5.96 1.38 20.71
C ALA A 425 -5.16 0.34 19.91
N LEU A 426 -4.23 0.73 19.03
CA LEU A 426 -3.44 -0.22 18.23
C LEU A 426 -2.65 -1.18 19.09
N LYS A 427 -2.72 -2.47 18.78
CA LYS A 427 -2.08 -3.57 19.51
C LYS A 427 -0.65 -3.89 19.00
N VAL A 428 -0.02 -2.94 18.32
CA VAL A 428 1.36 -3.04 17.83
C VAL A 428 2.16 -1.83 18.32
N PRO A 429 3.51 -1.95 18.45
CA PRO A 429 4.35 -0.82 18.83
C PRO A 429 4.26 0.30 17.78
N VAL A 430 4.13 1.53 18.24
CA VAL A 430 4.10 2.73 17.41
C VAL A 430 5.16 3.69 17.90
N LEU A 431 6.14 3.97 17.05
CA LEU A 431 7.15 5.00 17.26
C LEU A 431 6.87 6.19 16.36
N CYS A 432 6.82 7.39 16.94
CA CYS A 432 6.66 8.62 16.17
C CYS A 432 7.94 9.47 16.30
N ILE A 433 8.43 10.00 15.18
CA ILE A 433 9.68 10.76 15.11
C ILE A 433 9.40 12.09 14.41
N LEU A 434 9.43 13.18 15.18
CA LEU A 434 9.32 14.53 14.62
C LEU A 434 10.66 14.92 13.99
N ILE A 435 10.69 15.04 12.68
CA ILE A 435 11.92 15.37 11.93
C ILE A 435 11.99 16.82 11.48
N GLY A 436 10.89 17.58 11.67
CA GLY A 436 10.80 18.99 11.30
C GLY A 436 9.68 19.69 12.07
N GLU A 437 8.68 20.24 11.38
CA GLU A 437 7.52 20.86 12.04
C GLU A 437 6.52 19.79 12.47
N GLY A 438 6.08 19.86 13.73
CA GLY A 438 4.93 19.13 14.27
C GLY A 438 3.81 20.12 14.57
N GLY A 439 2.95 20.38 13.57
CA GLY A 439 1.90 21.39 13.68
C GLY A 439 0.55 20.84 14.10
N SER A 440 0.07 21.24 15.28
CA SER A 440 -1.31 21.07 15.74
C SER A 440 -1.84 19.62 15.70
N GLY A 441 -3.16 19.47 15.63
CA GLY A 441 -3.85 18.18 15.47
C GLY A 441 -3.47 17.43 14.19
N GLY A 442 -3.02 18.15 13.16
CA GLY A 442 -2.52 17.53 11.93
C GLY A 442 -1.31 16.64 12.16
N ALA A 443 -0.33 17.13 12.90
CA ALA A 443 0.83 16.32 13.31
C ALA A 443 0.43 15.22 14.31
N LEU A 444 -0.43 15.56 15.28
CA LEU A 444 -0.86 14.60 16.30
C LEU A 444 -1.60 13.39 15.70
N ALA A 445 -2.32 13.57 14.59
CA ALA A 445 -3.04 12.50 13.90
C ALA A 445 -2.15 11.35 13.37
N THR A 446 -0.82 11.55 13.38
CA THR A 446 0.18 10.53 13.06
C THR A 446 1.24 10.39 14.17
N ALA A 447 1.02 11.02 15.35
CA ALA A 447 1.98 11.09 16.44
C ALA A 447 1.48 10.49 17.77
N VAL A 448 0.43 9.68 17.78
CA VAL A 448 -0.04 8.96 18.98
C VAL A 448 0.73 7.64 19.12
N GLY A 449 1.98 7.74 19.54
CA GLY A 449 2.91 6.60 19.68
C GLY A 449 3.11 6.11 21.11
N ASN A 450 3.69 4.91 21.26
CA ASN A 450 4.22 4.41 22.52
C ASN A 450 5.42 5.26 22.96
N GLU A 451 6.25 5.69 21.99
CA GLU A 451 7.27 6.70 22.18
C GLU A 451 7.16 7.77 21.09
N VAL A 452 7.53 8.98 21.46
CA VAL A 452 7.67 10.12 20.54
C VAL A 452 9.09 10.64 20.66
N TRP A 453 9.83 10.60 19.57
CA TRP A 453 11.17 11.17 19.48
C TRP A 453 11.13 12.46 18.68
N MET A 454 12.11 13.30 18.86
CA MET A 454 12.15 14.58 18.18
C MET A 454 13.59 14.93 17.82
N MET A 455 13.82 15.35 16.58
CA MET A 455 15.11 15.87 16.18
C MET A 455 15.46 17.14 16.94
N GLU A 456 16.74 17.37 17.16
CA GLU A 456 17.30 18.45 17.95
C GLU A 456 16.73 19.83 17.61
N ASN A 457 16.59 20.13 16.32
CA ASN A 457 16.04 21.40 15.85
C ASN A 457 14.57 21.33 15.41
N ALA A 458 13.90 20.20 15.55
CA ALA A 458 12.47 20.07 15.26
C ALA A 458 11.63 20.94 16.23
N THR A 459 10.40 21.23 15.84
CA THR A 459 9.43 21.97 16.66
C THR A 459 8.12 21.20 16.75
N TYR A 460 7.44 21.22 17.91
CA TYR A 460 6.14 20.60 18.09
C TYR A 460 5.23 21.54 18.89
N SER A 461 4.12 21.95 18.31
CA SER A 461 3.28 23.00 18.87
C SER A 461 1.81 22.88 18.49
N ILE A 462 0.94 23.51 19.26
CA ILE A 462 -0.50 23.58 19.01
C ILE A 462 -0.85 24.38 17.73
N LEU A 463 -0.03 25.37 17.38
CA LEU A 463 -0.16 26.21 16.18
C LEU A 463 1.18 26.91 15.89
N SER A 464 1.30 27.58 14.74
CA SER A 464 2.51 28.33 14.42
C SER A 464 2.73 29.51 15.38
N PRO A 465 3.98 29.97 15.61
CA PRO A 465 4.24 31.17 16.42
C PRO A 465 3.53 32.41 15.90
N GLU A 466 3.42 32.57 14.60
CA GLU A 466 2.66 33.66 13.97
C GLU A 466 1.17 33.58 14.33
N GLY A 467 0.59 32.37 14.25
CA GLY A 467 -0.79 32.12 14.64
C GLY A 467 -1.04 32.41 16.11
N PHE A 468 -0.13 31.96 16.98
CA PHE A 468 -0.19 32.23 18.44
C PHE A 468 -0.16 33.74 18.72
N ALA A 469 0.80 34.47 18.18
CA ALA A 469 0.94 35.92 18.36
C ALA A 469 -0.27 36.68 17.80
N SER A 470 -0.75 36.29 16.62
CA SER A 470 -1.94 36.90 16.02
C SER A 470 -3.21 36.70 16.84
N ILE A 471 -3.43 35.50 17.37
CA ILE A 471 -4.66 35.18 18.14
C ILE A 471 -4.62 35.81 19.54
N LEU A 472 -3.54 35.60 20.27
CA LEU A 472 -3.47 36.02 21.69
C LEU A 472 -3.03 37.46 21.85
N TRP A 473 -2.11 37.94 21.03
CA TRP A 473 -1.53 39.27 21.15
C TRP A 473 -2.03 40.27 20.11
N LYS A 474 -2.83 39.78 19.13
CA LYS A 474 -3.34 40.59 18.01
C LYS A 474 -2.23 41.22 17.13
N ASP A 475 -1.05 40.61 17.15
CA ASP A 475 0.14 41.09 16.45
C ASP A 475 0.98 39.90 15.94
N ALA A 476 0.88 39.55 14.67
CA ALA A 476 1.61 38.44 14.05
C ALA A 476 3.14 38.68 13.98
N ASP A 477 3.60 39.95 14.01
CA ASP A 477 5.02 40.30 13.92
C ASP A 477 5.79 39.89 15.19
N ARG A 478 5.09 39.62 16.29
CA ARG A 478 5.67 39.10 17.54
C ARG A 478 5.88 37.57 17.52
N ALA A 479 5.90 36.94 16.37
CA ALA A 479 6.11 35.48 16.25
C ALA A 479 7.41 34.99 16.90
N ARG A 480 8.48 35.78 16.85
CA ARG A 480 9.75 35.46 17.53
C ARG A 480 9.56 35.36 19.05
N GLU A 481 8.91 36.34 19.66
CA GLU A 481 8.61 36.34 21.10
C GLU A 481 7.66 35.18 21.45
N ALA A 482 6.66 34.95 20.60
CA ALA A 482 5.74 33.84 20.78
C ALA A 482 6.46 32.48 20.80
N SER A 483 7.42 32.26 19.93
CA SER A 483 8.17 30.99 19.87
C SER A 483 8.92 30.69 21.19
N GLU A 484 9.40 31.68 21.87
CA GLU A 484 10.13 31.51 23.15
C GLU A 484 9.20 31.15 24.32
N VAL A 485 7.95 31.66 24.33
CA VAL A 485 6.99 31.37 25.42
C VAL A 485 6.16 30.11 25.18
N MET A 486 6.10 29.60 23.95
CA MET A 486 5.29 28.43 23.59
C MET A 486 5.88 27.10 24.06
N ASN A 487 7.14 27.04 24.47
CA ASN A 487 7.84 25.80 24.84
C ASN A 487 7.76 24.72 23.76
N ILE A 488 8.20 25.02 22.54
CA ILE A 488 8.03 24.17 21.35
C ILE A 488 9.29 23.41 20.93
N THR A 489 10.39 23.57 21.65
CA THR A 489 11.68 22.96 21.32
C THR A 489 11.80 21.54 21.84
N SER A 490 12.74 20.79 21.31
CA SER A 490 13.01 19.42 21.75
C SER A 490 13.39 19.35 23.23
N GLU A 491 14.14 20.34 23.73
CA GLU A 491 14.54 20.45 25.15
C GLU A 491 13.33 20.72 26.05
N ASP A 492 12.45 21.65 25.64
CA ASP A 492 11.23 21.96 26.38
C ASP A 492 10.32 20.75 26.49
N LEU A 493 10.08 20.05 25.35
CA LEU A 493 9.18 18.93 25.31
C LEU A 493 9.76 17.69 26.03
N LYS A 494 11.07 17.52 26.03
CA LYS A 494 11.74 16.53 26.85
C LYS A 494 11.57 16.81 28.35
N ARG A 495 11.74 18.06 28.77
CA ARG A 495 11.52 18.52 30.15
C ARG A 495 10.06 18.34 30.57
N LEU A 496 9.10 18.59 29.66
CA LEU A 496 7.66 18.41 29.91
C LEU A 496 7.23 16.94 29.86
N GLY A 497 8.11 16.03 29.48
CA GLY A 497 7.82 14.60 29.35
C GLY A 497 6.98 14.24 28.13
N VAL A 498 6.83 15.17 27.15
CA VAL A 498 6.07 14.95 25.91
C VAL A 498 6.83 14.06 24.93
N ILE A 499 8.16 14.08 24.96
CA ILE A 499 9.01 13.21 24.14
C ILE A 499 9.96 12.36 24.99
N GLU A 500 10.28 11.17 24.50
CA GLU A 500 11.18 10.23 25.17
C GLU A 500 12.64 10.41 24.75
N ARG A 501 12.92 10.92 23.54
CA ARG A 501 14.29 11.03 23.01
C ARG A 501 14.48 12.26 22.13
N ILE A 502 15.64 12.92 22.27
CA ILE A 502 16.12 13.92 21.32
C ILE A 502 17.09 13.22 20.37
N VAL A 503 16.83 13.34 19.06
CA VAL A 503 17.66 12.76 17.99
C VAL A 503 18.70 13.82 17.57
N PRO A 504 20.01 13.53 17.64
CA PRO A 504 21.05 14.49 17.29
C PRO A 504 21.05 14.80 15.79
N GLU A 505 21.34 16.05 15.43
CA GLU A 505 21.42 16.50 14.04
C GLU A 505 22.86 16.78 13.58
N TYR A 506 23.85 16.58 14.45
CA TYR A 506 25.28 16.75 14.14
C TYR A 506 25.65 18.12 13.54
N GLY A 507 25.07 19.18 14.08
CA GLY A 507 25.28 20.58 13.64
C GLY A 507 24.17 21.15 12.79
N GLY A 508 23.25 20.32 12.30
CA GLY A 508 22.06 20.66 11.52
C GLY A 508 21.73 19.57 10.54
N ALA A 509 20.44 19.30 10.34
CA ALA A 509 20.00 18.32 9.35
C ALA A 509 20.15 18.93 7.94
N ASP A 510 21.10 18.42 7.19
CA ASP A 510 21.34 18.73 5.77
C ASP A 510 21.86 17.49 5.02
N ASN A 511 22.15 17.63 3.75
CA ASN A 511 22.60 16.49 2.92
C ASN A 511 23.90 15.82 3.43
N SER A 512 24.74 16.52 4.19
CA SER A 512 25.99 15.97 4.72
C SER A 512 25.82 15.17 6.01
N THR A 513 24.67 15.30 6.69
CA THR A 513 24.36 14.64 7.96
C THR A 513 23.29 13.56 7.85
N VAL A 514 22.61 13.44 6.71
CA VAL A 514 21.50 12.49 6.48
C VAL A 514 21.90 11.05 6.82
N GLU A 515 23.07 10.61 6.36
CA GLU A 515 23.58 9.27 6.60
C GLU A 515 23.82 9.00 8.08
N ALA A 516 24.50 9.92 8.77
CA ALA A 516 24.79 9.78 10.20
C ALA A 516 23.49 9.78 11.04
N ILE A 517 22.54 10.65 10.71
CA ILE A 517 21.22 10.69 11.35
C ILE A 517 20.44 9.41 11.05
N GLY A 518 20.44 8.95 9.80
CA GLY A 518 19.77 7.71 9.39
C GLY A 518 20.34 6.48 10.11
N GLY A 519 21.67 6.38 10.23
CA GLY A 519 22.35 5.34 11.00
C GLY A 519 21.99 5.37 12.49
N TYR A 520 22.00 6.56 13.11
CA TYR A 520 21.53 6.74 14.48
C TYR A 520 20.08 6.27 14.66
N LEU A 521 19.19 6.70 13.77
CA LEU A 521 17.79 6.31 13.80
C LEU A 521 17.64 4.79 13.65
N LYS A 522 18.34 4.16 12.70
CA LYS A 522 18.29 2.72 12.47
C LYS A 522 18.60 1.94 13.75
N GLU A 523 19.69 2.23 14.41
CA GLU A 523 20.10 1.51 15.64
C GLU A 523 19.10 1.71 16.79
N HIS A 524 18.65 2.94 17.01
CA HIS A 524 17.75 3.21 18.13
C HIS A 524 16.30 2.76 17.85
N ILE A 525 15.85 2.72 16.59
CA ILE A 525 14.58 2.08 16.23
C ILE A 525 14.62 0.59 16.55
N LYS A 526 15.76 -0.09 16.31
CA LYS A 526 15.94 -1.49 16.69
C LYS A 526 15.84 -1.68 18.21
N GLU A 527 16.48 -0.82 18.99
CA GLU A 527 16.35 -0.82 20.46
C GLU A 527 14.89 -0.64 20.91
N PHE A 528 14.18 0.31 20.29
CA PHE A 528 12.75 0.50 20.54
C PHE A 528 11.96 -0.77 20.25
N LEU A 529 12.15 -1.41 19.10
CA LEU A 529 11.43 -2.62 18.74
C LEU A 529 11.73 -3.78 19.70
N GLN A 530 12.98 -3.88 20.15
CA GLN A 530 13.39 -4.92 21.09
C GLN A 530 12.69 -4.78 22.44
N LYS A 531 12.40 -3.54 22.91
CA LYS A 531 11.67 -3.28 24.14
C LYS A 531 10.30 -3.98 24.17
N TYR A 532 9.63 -4.07 23.03
CA TYR A 532 8.28 -4.66 22.91
C TYR A 532 8.29 -6.16 22.61
N THR A 533 9.46 -6.77 22.47
CA THR A 533 9.56 -8.22 22.26
C THR A 533 8.97 -8.97 23.44
N GLY A 534 7.98 -9.82 23.18
CA GLY A 534 7.31 -10.61 24.23
C GLY A 534 6.15 -9.91 24.95
N MET A 535 5.87 -8.64 24.65
CA MET A 535 4.65 -7.99 25.15
C MET A 535 3.43 -8.40 24.33
N THR A 536 2.28 -8.51 25.01
CA THR A 536 1.00 -8.72 24.31
C THR A 536 0.50 -7.41 23.68
N GLY A 537 -0.37 -7.52 22.69
CA GLY A 537 -0.97 -6.33 22.06
C GLY A 537 -1.75 -5.47 23.05
N GLU A 538 -2.41 -6.08 24.03
CA GLU A 538 -3.11 -5.38 25.12
C GLU A 538 -2.15 -4.59 26.00
N GLN A 539 -1.01 -5.16 26.37
CA GLN A 539 0.02 -4.45 27.16
C GLN A 539 0.59 -3.25 26.39
N ILE A 540 0.80 -3.40 25.08
CA ILE A 540 1.31 -2.31 24.22
C ILE A 540 0.28 -1.17 24.11
N ALA A 541 -1.00 -1.50 23.95
CA ALA A 541 -2.08 -0.51 23.91
C ALA A 541 -2.26 0.20 25.26
N GLU A 542 -2.19 -0.54 26.38
CA GLU A 542 -2.30 0.01 27.74
C GLU A 542 -1.14 0.95 28.06
N GLU A 543 0.11 0.58 27.71
CA GLU A 543 1.27 1.48 27.90
C GLU A 543 1.06 2.81 27.17
N ARG A 544 0.52 2.77 25.94
CA ARG A 544 0.20 3.98 25.17
C ARG A 544 -0.93 4.77 25.81
N TYR A 545 -1.98 4.11 26.29
CA TYR A 545 -3.07 4.78 27.01
C TYR A 545 -2.54 5.50 28.25
N GLU A 546 -1.81 4.81 29.10
CA GLU A 546 -1.23 5.38 30.33
C GLU A 546 -0.24 6.52 30.02
N ARG A 547 0.47 6.44 28.89
CA ARG A 547 1.36 7.53 28.45
C ARG A 547 0.59 8.84 28.25
N PHE A 548 -0.55 8.81 27.58
CA PHE A 548 -1.34 10.02 27.32
C PHE A 548 -2.24 10.43 28.50
N ARG A 549 -2.56 9.54 29.43
CA ARG A 549 -3.34 9.84 30.64
C ARG A 549 -2.61 10.77 31.63
N LYS A 550 -1.30 10.92 31.48
CA LYS A 550 -0.48 11.80 32.33
C LYS A 550 -0.78 13.30 32.15
N TYR A 551 -1.29 13.69 30.98
CA TYR A 551 -1.48 15.11 30.60
C TYR A 551 -2.91 15.61 30.89
#